data_6f41be6c72d47d3ad3e16f9481973880
#
_entry.id   6f41be6c72d47d3ad3e16f9481973880
#
_cell.length_a   1.000
_cell.length_b   1.000
_cell.length_c   1.000
_cell.angle_alpha   90.00
_cell.angle_beta   90.00
_cell.angle_gamma   90.00
#
_symmetry.space_group_name_H-M   'P 1'
#
loop_
_entity.id
_entity.type
_entity.pdbx_description
1 polymer ?
#
loop_
_entity_poly.entity_id
_entity_poly.type
_entity_poly.pdbx_seq_one_letter_code
_entity_poly.pdbx_strand_id
1 'polypeptide(L)'
;GTITHFIAGIGTGGTISGVGRRLKSALPQVRVVLADPLGSGLADWVETGRMGPDAAYAVEGIGGSEAPGNLHRDVIDTAERVSDDESFAMVRRLVREEGLLVGGSAGTNVVAALRVAARGELDGPVVTVLPDAWDRYRAQPWMQHWTA
;
A
#
# COMPACT_ATOMS: atom_id res chain seq x y z
N GLY A 1 12.95 -2.12 -19.18
CA GLY A 1 12.44 -3.19 -18.33
C GLY A 1 10.96 -3.09 -18.16
N THR A 2 10.30 -4.21 -18.04
CA THR A 2 8.85 -4.30 -17.88
C THR A 2 8.53 -4.52 -16.40
N ILE A 3 7.82 -3.56 -15.78
CA ILE A 3 7.20 -3.78 -14.47
C ILE A 3 5.97 -4.67 -14.68
N THR A 4 5.78 -5.64 -13.79
CA THR A 4 4.59 -6.50 -13.81
C THR A 4 3.48 -5.98 -12.91
N HIS A 5 3.87 -5.48 -11.73
CA HIS A 5 2.92 -4.98 -10.72
C HIS A 5 3.36 -3.64 -10.14
N PHE A 6 2.38 -2.78 -9.90
CA PHE A 6 2.54 -1.54 -9.14
C PHE A 6 1.63 -1.58 -7.92
N ILE A 7 2.20 -1.40 -6.75
CA ILE A 7 1.49 -1.45 -5.47
C ILE A 7 1.53 -0.08 -4.80
N ALA A 8 0.40 0.41 -4.31
CA ALA A 8 0.35 1.61 -3.51
C ALA A 8 -0.90 1.65 -2.62
N GLY A 9 -0.79 2.27 -1.46
CA GLY A 9 -1.92 2.66 -0.62
C GLY A 9 -2.67 3.87 -1.20
N ILE A 10 -3.87 4.09 -0.71
CA ILE A 10 -4.74 5.21 -1.09
C ILE A 10 -4.88 6.17 0.09
N GLY A 11 -4.33 7.38 -0.06
CA GLY A 11 -4.74 8.55 0.72
C GLY A 11 -5.73 9.36 -0.11
N THR A 12 -5.27 10.33 -0.89
CA THR A 12 -6.12 11.12 -1.79
C THR A 12 -6.50 10.41 -3.10
N GLY A 13 -5.92 9.26 -3.39
CA GLY A 13 -6.12 8.49 -4.62
C GLY A 13 -5.28 8.95 -5.82
N GLY A 14 -4.62 10.11 -5.73
CA GLY A 14 -3.88 10.69 -6.86
C GLY A 14 -2.71 9.85 -7.33
N THR A 15 -1.91 9.31 -6.42
CA THR A 15 -0.71 8.52 -6.77
C THR A 15 -1.09 7.23 -7.51
N ILE A 16 -1.92 6.39 -6.91
CA ILE A 16 -2.28 5.10 -7.51
C ILE A 16 -3.04 5.28 -8.83
N SER A 17 -3.91 6.29 -8.91
CA SER A 17 -4.68 6.60 -10.12
C SER A 17 -3.79 7.16 -11.24
N GLY A 18 -2.94 8.13 -10.91
CA GLY A 18 -2.07 8.79 -11.89
C GLY A 18 -1.00 7.84 -12.44
N VAL A 19 -0.28 7.15 -11.54
CA VAL A 19 0.74 6.17 -11.92
C VAL A 19 0.10 4.98 -12.63
N GLY A 20 -0.99 4.43 -12.08
CA GLY A 20 -1.70 3.30 -12.68
C GLY A 20 -2.17 3.59 -14.09
N ARG A 21 -2.80 4.75 -14.34
CA ARG A 21 -3.20 5.18 -15.67
C ARG A 21 -2.01 5.27 -16.63
N ARG A 22 -0.92 5.90 -16.20
CA ARG A 22 0.28 6.04 -17.04
C ARG A 22 0.92 4.68 -17.34
N LEU A 23 1.02 3.81 -16.35
CA LEU A 23 1.59 2.48 -16.53
C LEU A 23 0.73 1.62 -17.46
N LYS A 24 -0.59 1.56 -17.28
CA LYS A 24 -1.49 0.79 -18.13
C LYS A 24 -1.49 1.30 -19.59
N SER A 25 -1.33 2.60 -19.78
CA SER A 25 -1.17 3.18 -21.13
C SER A 25 0.12 2.74 -21.83
N ALA A 26 1.22 2.57 -21.09
CA ALA A 26 2.52 2.20 -21.62
C ALA A 26 2.76 0.68 -21.63
N LEU A 27 2.19 -0.01 -20.66
CA LEU A 27 2.34 -1.45 -20.38
C LEU A 27 0.95 -2.03 -20.07
N PRO A 28 0.13 -2.37 -21.07
CA PRO A 28 -1.27 -2.79 -20.86
C PRO A 28 -1.43 -4.00 -19.94
N GLN A 29 -0.38 -4.82 -19.78
CA GLN A 29 -0.40 -6.01 -18.92
C GLN A 29 -0.08 -5.73 -17.45
N VAL A 30 0.34 -4.49 -17.11
CA VAL A 30 0.68 -4.15 -15.73
C VAL A 30 -0.53 -4.29 -14.81
N ARG A 31 -0.32 -4.90 -13.66
CA ARG A 31 -1.34 -5.01 -12.62
C ARG A 31 -1.12 -3.92 -11.56
N VAL A 32 -2.18 -3.22 -11.23
CA VAL A 32 -2.18 -2.20 -10.17
C VAL A 32 -2.91 -2.77 -8.96
N VAL A 33 -2.24 -2.80 -7.82
CA VAL A 33 -2.73 -3.42 -6.59
C VAL A 33 -2.84 -2.36 -5.50
N LEU A 34 -4.00 -2.26 -4.89
CA LEU A 34 -4.19 -1.47 -3.68
C LEU A 34 -3.59 -2.20 -2.47
N ALA A 35 -2.72 -1.53 -1.72
CA ALA A 35 -2.34 -1.92 -0.37
C ALA A 35 -3.23 -1.18 0.64
N ASP A 36 -4.12 -1.89 1.31
CA ASP A 36 -5.16 -1.29 2.14
C ASP A 36 -5.03 -1.73 3.61
N PRO A 37 -5.07 -0.80 4.59
CA PRO A 37 -5.10 -1.18 5.99
C PRO A 37 -6.32 -2.03 6.31
N LEU A 38 -6.11 -3.08 7.11
CA LEU A 38 -7.23 -3.86 7.63
C LEU A 38 -8.11 -2.97 8.52
N GLY A 39 -9.35 -2.79 8.16
CA GLY A 39 -10.28 -1.83 8.76
C GLY A 39 -10.73 -0.73 7.80
N SER A 40 -9.97 -0.48 6.73
CA SER A 40 -10.40 0.39 5.64
C SER A 40 -11.44 -0.29 4.75
N GLY A 41 -12.41 0.47 4.25
CA GLY A 41 -13.43 -0.02 3.31
C GLY A 41 -13.01 -0.01 1.85
N LEU A 42 -11.81 0.48 1.52
CA LEU A 42 -11.41 0.73 0.13
C LEU A 42 -11.09 -0.55 -0.65
N ALA A 43 -10.57 -1.59 0.02
CA ALA A 43 -10.32 -2.87 -0.64
C ALA A 43 -11.64 -3.50 -1.14
N ASP A 44 -12.68 -3.50 -0.31
CA ASP A 44 -14.02 -3.98 -0.72
C ASP A 44 -14.58 -3.12 -1.86
N TRP A 45 -14.37 -1.80 -1.80
CA TRP A 45 -14.82 -0.92 -2.86
C TRP A 45 -14.11 -1.21 -4.19
N VAL A 46 -12.82 -1.48 -4.18
CA VAL A 46 -12.08 -1.90 -5.38
C VAL A 46 -12.65 -3.19 -5.94
N GLU A 47 -12.88 -4.19 -5.09
CA GLU A 47 -13.31 -5.52 -5.51
C GLU A 47 -14.78 -5.56 -5.94
N THR A 48 -15.67 -4.89 -5.21
CA THR A 48 -17.12 -5.03 -5.37
C THR A 48 -17.84 -3.77 -5.89
N GLY A 49 -17.20 -2.61 -5.81
CA GLY A 49 -17.81 -1.31 -6.07
C GLY A 49 -18.62 -0.74 -4.88
N ARG A 50 -18.60 -1.41 -3.73
CA ARG A 50 -19.24 -0.97 -2.49
C ARG A 50 -18.23 -0.84 -1.39
N MET A 51 -18.31 0.26 -0.61
CA MET A 51 -17.46 0.42 0.56
C MET A 51 -17.66 -0.72 1.55
N GLY A 52 -16.55 -1.24 2.06
CA GLY A 52 -16.55 -2.23 3.12
C GLY A 52 -16.85 -1.62 4.50
N PRO A 53 -16.89 -2.45 5.54
CA PRO A 53 -16.99 -2.00 6.92
C PRO A 53 -15.83 -1.06 7.26
N ASP A 54 -16.12 -0.02 8.04
CA ASP A 54 -15.13 0.91 8.57
C ASP A 54 -14.79 0.51 10.02
N ALA A 55 -13.53 0.22 10.28
CA ALA A 55 -13.01 -0.12 11.60
C ALA A 55 -11.72 0.65 11.88
N ALA A 56 -11.34 0.74 13.15
CA ALA A 56 -10.13 1.45 13.53
C ALA A 56 -8.87 0.72 13.07
N TYR A 57 -7.89 1.49 12.60
CA TYR A 57 -6.53 1.07 12.31
C TYR A 57 -5.56 2.22 12.66
N ALA A 58 -4.28 1.92 12.86
CA ALA A 58 -3.28 2.87 13.34
C ALA A 58 -2.33 3.38 12.24
N VAL A 59 -2.31 2.76 11.05
CA VAL A 59 -1.52 3.26 9.93
C VAL A 59 -2.12 4.56 9.41
N GLU A 60 -1.31 5.62 9.41
CA GLU A 60 -1.72 6.94 8.95
C GLU A 60 -1.48 7.16 7.46
N GLY A 61 -2.27 8.04 6.85
CA GLY A 61 -2.08 8.54 5.49
C GLY A 61 -2.64 7.67 4.37
N ILE A 62 -3.09 6.47 4.67
CA ILE A 62 -3.75 5.57 3.71
C ILE A 62 -4.98 4.92 4.33
N GLY A 63 -5.85 4.37 3.47
CA GLY A 63 -7.13 3.81 3.88
C GLY A 63 -8.25 4.85 3.97
N GLY A 64 -9.46 4.42 4.23
CA GLY A 64 -10.62 5.30 4.42
C GLY A 64 -11.96 4.59 4.39
N SER A 65 -12.98 5.31 4.85
CA SER A 65 -14.40 4.91 4.83
C SER A 65 -15.16 5.43 3.60
N GLU A 66 -14.49 6.26 2.78
CA GLU A 66 -15.05 6.85 1.56
C GLU A 66 -14.01 6.81 0.43
N ALA A 67 -14.48 6.62 -0.80
CA ALA A 67 -13.59 6.68 -1.97
C ALA A 67 -13.28 8.15 -2.30
N PRO A 68 -12.00 8.56 -2.31
CA PRO A 68 -11.62 9.93 -2.64
C PRO A 68 -12.00 10.31 -4.08
N GLY A 69 -12.36 11.57 -4.31
CA GLY A 69 -12.77 12.06 -5.64
C GLY A 69 -11.69 11.93 -6.73
N ASN A 70 -10.42 11.85 -6.36
CA ASN A 70 -9.31 11.63 -7.30
C ASN A 70 -9.00 10.16 -7.57
N LEU A 71 -9.76 9.25 -6.96
CA LEU A 71 -9.56 7.83 -7.10
C LEU A 71 -10.28 7.28 -8.33
N HIS A 72 -9.53 6.66 -9.22
CA HIS A 72 -10.03 5.98 -10.41
C HIS A 72 -9.98 4.47 -10.21
N ARG A 73 -11.14 3.89 -9.87
CA ARG A 73 -11.28 2.45 -9.62
C ARG A 73 -10.89 1.59 -10.82
N ASP A 74 -11.18 2.07 -12.02
CA ASP A 74 -10.95 1.38 -13.28
C ASP A 74 -9.46 1.07 -13.57
N VAL A 75 -8.54 1.76 -12.90
CA VAL A 75 -7.11 1.46 -13.04
C VAL A 75 -6.58 0.46 -12.03
N ILE A 76 -7.36 0.08 -11.01
CA ILE A 76 -6.95 -0.81 -9.92
C ILE A 76 -7.51 -2.21 -10.19
N ASP A 77 -6.65 -3.21 -10.21
CA ASP A 77 -7.04 -4.58 -10.57
C ASP A 77 -7.46 -5.41 -9.34
N THR A 78 -6.73 -5.28 -8.22
CA THR A 78 -6.96 -6.05 -7.00
C THR A 78 -6.54 -5.27 -5.76
N ALA A 79 -6.82 -5.83 -4.58
CA ALA A 79 -6.41 -5.25 -3.30
C ALA A 79 -5.79 -6.30 -2.38
N GLU A 80 -4.84 -5.86 -1.54
CA GLU A 80 -4.22 -6.62 -0.45
C GLU A 80 -4.53 -5.91 0.87
N ARG A 81 -5.16 -6.62 1.80
CA ARG A 81 -5.44 -6.10 3.15
C ARG A 81 -4.29 -6.43 4.08
N VAL A 82 -3.76 -5.42 4.76
CA VAL A 82 -2.59 -5.55 5.63
C VAL A 82 -2.94 -4.99 7.02
N SER A 83 -2.64 -5.76 8.07
CA SER A 83 -2.86 -5.30 9.45
C SER A 83 -1.80 -4.28 9.89
N ASP A 84 -2.12 -3.52 10.95
CA ASP A 84 -1.18 -2.61 11.59
C ASP A 84 0.08 -3.33 12.07
N ASP A 85 -0.08 -4.49 12.69
CA ASP A 85 1.05 -5.29 13.21
C ASP A 85 2.02 -5.69 12.08
N GLU A 86 1.50 -6.14 10.95
CA GLU A 86 2.32 -6.47 9.78
C GLU A 86 3.00 -5.25 9.21
N SER A 87 2.27 -4.13 9.10
CA SER A 87 2.79 -2.87 8.58
C SER A 87 3.96 -2.36 9.44
N PHE A 88 3.78 -2.30 10.75
CA PHE A 88 4.82 -1.80 11.67
C PHE A 88 5.98 -2.80 11.85
N ALA A 89 5.72 -4.11 11.82
CA ALA A 89 6.79 -5.10 11.79
C ALA A 89 7.66 -4.95 10.53
N MET A 90 7.03 -4.68 9.38
CA MET A 90 7.75 -4.44 8.13
C MET A 90 8.58 -3.16 8.17
N VAL A 91 8.07 -2.07 8.75
CA VAL A 91 8.86 -0.84 8.95
C VAL A 91 10.13 -1.14 9.75
N ARG A 92 10.00 -1.90 10.86
CA ARG A 92 11.16 -2.29 11.67
C ARG A 92 12.17 -3.13 10.88
N ARG A 93 11.70 -4.05 10.04
CA ARG A 93 12.56 -4.83 9.15
C ARG A 93 13.29 -3.95 8.13
N LEU A 94 12.58 -3.05 7.46
CA LEU A 94 13.17 -2.13 6.49
C LEU A 94 14.27 -1.26 7.10
N VAL A 95 14.07 -0.80 8.34
CA VAL A 95 15.11 -0.05 9.05
C VAL A 95 16.33 -0.92 9.39
N ARG A 96 16.12 -2.13 9.91
CA ARG A 96 17.21 -3.00 10.39
C ARG A 96 17.97 -3.69 9.25
N GLU A 97 17.25 -4.15 8.24
CA GLU A 97 17.82 -4.98 7.18
C GLU A 97 18.28 -4.15 5.98
N GLU A 98 17.59 -3.03 5.69
CA GLU A 98 17.82 -2.22 4.48
C GLU A 98 18.29 -0.78 4.78
N GLY A 99 18.26 -0.34 6.04
CA GLY A 99 18.58 1.04 6.42
C GLY A 99 17.56 2.08 5.94
N LEU A 100 16.34 1.67 5.61
CA LEU A 100 15.28 2.53 5.09
C LEU A 100 14.41 3.06 6.23
N LEU A 101 14.53 4.36 6.52
CA LEU A 101 13.80 5.06 7.57
C LEU A 101 12.46 5.58 7.03
N VAL A 102 11.43 4.74 7.07
CA VAL A 102 10.12 4.97 6.41
C VAL A 102 8.97 5.02 7.40
N GLY A 103 7.82 5.58 6.98
CA GLY A 103 6.58 5.61 7.74
C GLY A 103 5.76 4.31 7.66
N GLY A 104 4.66 4.24 8.44
CA GLY A 104 3.81 3.05 8.54
C GLY A 104 3.21 2.59 7.21
N SER A 105 2.77 3.53 6.37
CA SER A 105 2.20 3.24 5.05
C SER A 105 3.19 2.59 4.08
N ALA A 106 4.49 2.86 4.23
CA ALA A 106 5.53 2.15 3.48
C ALA A 106 5.59 0.67 3.89
N GLY A 107 5.44 0.37 5.19
CA GLY A 107 5.34 -1.01 5.67
C GLY A 107 4.17 -1.75 5.04
N THR A 108 2.98 -1.14 5.03
CA THR A 108 1.77 -1.67 4.37
C THR A 108 2.04 -1.98 2.89
N ASN A 109 2.61 -1.02 2.17
CA ASN A 109 2.93 -1.16 0.76
C ASN A 109 3.92 -2.30 0.49
N VAL A 110 4.97 -2.43 1.29
CA VAL A 110 5.99 -3.48 1.12
C VAL A 110 5.44 -4.86 1.48
N VAL A 111 4.62 -4.99 2.52
CA VAL A 111 3.94 -6.26 2.84
C VAL A 111 3.09 -6.71 1.67
N ALA A 112 2.25 -5.83 1.13
CA ALA A 112 1.43 -6.13 -0.05
C ALA A 112 2.29 -6.53 -1.26
N ALA A 113 3.38 -5.80 -1.53
CA ALA A 113 4.30 -6.10 -2.62
C ALA A 113 4.96 -7.48 -2.47
N LEU A 114 5.41 -7.84 -1.26
CA LEU A 114 6.00 -9.15 -0.99
C LEU A 114 4.99 -10.29 -1.13
N ARG A 115 3.73 -10.09 -0.72
CA ARG A 115 2.67 -11.08 -0.92
C ARG A 115 2.39 -11.33 -2.40
N VAL A 116 2.32 -10.27 -3.19
CA VAL A 116 2.17 -10.36 -4.65
C VAL A 116 3.37 -11.10 -5.26
N ALA A 117 4.59 -10.72 -4.87
CA ALA A 117 5.81 -11.36 -5.37
C ALA A 117 5.90 -12.85 -5.01
N ALA A 118 5.45 -13.24 -3.82
CA ALA A 118 5.48 -14.62 -3.35
C ALA A 118 4.53 -15.58 -4.10
N ARG A 119 3.56 -15.06 -4.86
CA ARG A 119 2.65 -15.91 -5.67
C ARG A 119 3.32 -16.57 -6.88
N GLY A 120 4.53 -16.14 -7.25
CA GLY A 120 5.36 -16.82 -8.25
C GLY A 120 4.91 -16.66 -9.71
N GLU A 121 3.91 -15.86 -10.00
CA GLU A 121 3.33 -15.64 -11.34
C GLU A 121 3.94 -14.42 -12.04
N LEU A 122 5.24 -14.13 -11.80
CA LEU A 122 5.83 -12.84 -12.19
C LEU A 122 6.97 -13.01 -13.19
N ASP A 123 6.80 -12.46 -14.39
CA ASP A 123 7.87 -12.34 -15.40
C ASP A 123 8.70 -11.04 -15.27
N GLY A 124 8.66 -10.35 -14.12
CA GLY A 124 9.38 -9.10 -13.93
C GLY A 124 9.17 -8.45 -12.56
N PRO A 125 9.73 -7.26 -12.35
CA PRO A 125 9.73 -6.60 -11.05
C PRO A 125 8.34 -6.14 -10.58
N VAL A 126 8.13 -6.28 -9.27
CA VAL A 126 7.06 -5.65 -8.49
C VAL A 126 7.59 -4.32 -7.96
N VAL A 127 6.86 -3.24 -8.21
CA VAL A 127 7.26 -1.89 -7.81
C VAL A 127 6.26 -1.33 -6.80
N THR A 128 6.78 -0.70 -5.75
CA THR A 128 5.95 0.03 -4.78
C THR A 128 6.56 1.38 -4.45
N VAL A 129 5.83 2.18 -3.68
CA VAL A 129 6.28 3.49 -3.20
C VAL A 129 6.48 3.47 -1.69
N LEU A 130 7.48 4.20 -1.22
CA LEU A 130 7.71 4.50 0.19
C LEU A 130 7.35 5.97 0.38
N PRO A 131 6.11 6.29 0.82
CA PRO A 131 5.53 7.63 0.67
C PRO A 131 6.22 8.71 1.47
N ASP A 132 6.70 8.38 2.67
CA ASP A 132 7.33 9.34 3.58
C ASP A 132 8.33 8.71 4.55
N ALA A 133 8.99 9.59 5.31
CA ALA A 133 10.01 9.21 6.27
C ALA A 133 9.43 9.05 7.69
N TRP A 134 10.10 8.23 8.48
CA TRP A 134 9.74 7.84 9.85
C TRP A 134 9.69 9.01 10.84
N ASP A 135 10.43 10.09 10.62
CA ASP A 135 10.56 11.21 11.54
C ASP A 135 9.24 11.93 11.83
N ARG A 136 8.27 11.81 10.93
CA ARG A 136 6.89 12.33 11.10
C ARG A 136 6.11 11.60 12.19
N TYR A 137 6.51 10.38 12.55
CA TYR A 137 5.76 9.47 13.41
C TYR A 137 6.39 9.26 14.78
N ARG A 138 7.39 10.06 15.17
CA ARG A 138 8.15 9.91 16.44
C ARG A 138 7.29 9.86 17.70
N ALA A 139 6.15 10.55 17.69
CA ALA A 139 5.22 10.58 18.82
C ALA A 139 4.25 9.38 18.84
N GLN A 140 4.22 8.59 17.79
CA GLN A 140 3.27 7.47 17.67
C GLN A 140 3.69 6.28 18.54
N PRO A 141 2.72 5.61 19.20
CA PRO A 141 3.01 4.47 20.09
C PRO A 141 3.84 3.36 19.45
N TRP A 142 3.59 3.05 18.17
CA TRP A 142 4.31 2.02 17.43
C TRP A 142 5.79 2.36 17.19
N MET A 143 6.16 3.66 17.31
CA MET A 143 7.54 4.13 17.20
C MET A 143 8.30 4.10 18.54
N GLN A 144 7.60 4.07 19.66
CA GLN A 144 8.23 4.21 20.98
C GLN A 144 8.81 2.91 21.55
N HIS A 145 8.45 1.75 21.00
CA HIS A 145 8.84 0.43 21.48
C HIS A 145 9.77 -0.31 20.50
N TRP A 146 10.81 0.38 20.06
CA TRP A 146 11.89 -0.24 19.30
C TRP A 146 12.87 -0.93 20.26
N THR A 147 12.46 -2.03 20.85
CA THR A 147 13.40 -2.91 21.55
C THR A 147 14.28 -3.64 20.55
N ALA A 148 15.58 -3.64 20.83
CA ALA A 148 16.62 -4.30 20.03
C ALA A 148 16.35 -5.78 19.81
#